data_51cfc03a0aa8e17ef009d2ba7f457cfa
#
_entry.id   51cfc03a0aa8e17ef009d2ba7f457cfa
#
_cell.length_a   1.000
_cell.length_b   1.000
_cell.length_c   1.000
_cell.angle_alpha   90.00
_cell.angle_beta   90.00
_cell.angle_gamma   90.00
#
_symmetry.space_group_name_H-M   'P 1'
#
loop_
_entity.id
_entity.type
_entity.pdbx_description
1 polymer ?
#
loop_
_entity_poly.entity_id
_entity_poly.type
_entity_poly.pdbx_seq_one_letter_code
_entity_poly.pdbx_strand_id
1 'polypeptide(L)'
;DQTGVFEVTMFSDVLGEAMPLLESAKPLLISTNLKVENNGPRLLAGRVQYLDDAIAGWHGGLALRVQDETPLATLKQALRNDGQGKAEVKLQALIDGHEVSICVPGRFRLSGELRQQLRHMPGILSVQEL
;
A
#
# COMPACT_ATOMS: atom_id res chain seq x y z
N ASP A 1 -5.18 -11.79 -8.69
CA ASP A 1 -4.04 -10.86 -8.66
C ASP A 1 -2.97 -11.30 -9.67
N GLN A 2 -1.80 -10.67 -9.66
CA GLN A 2 -0.72 -11.00 -10.60
C GLN A 2 -0.12 -12.40 -10.39
N THR A 3 -0.39 -13.03 -9.25
CA THR A 3 0.16 -14.35 -8.91
C THR A 3 -0.76 -15.50 -9.32
N GLY A 4 -2.05 -15.25 -9.51
CA GLY A 4 -3.00 -16.27 -9.89
C GLY A 4 -4.45 -15.86 -9.81
N VAL A 5 -5.30 -16.82 -10.11
CA VAL A 5 -6.76 -16.69 -10.08
C VAL A 5 -7.32 -17.71 -9.08
N PHE A 6 -8.21 -17.25 -8.21
CA PHE A 6 -8.90 -18.12 -7.26
C PHE A 6 -10.36 -17.72 -7.15
N GLU A 7 -11.16 -18.68 -6.72
CA GLU A 7 -12.59 -18.51 -6.52
C GLU A 7 -12.88 -18.17 -5.05
N VAL A 8 -13.69 -17.14 -4.84
CA VAL A 8 -14.14 -16.71 -3.51
C VAL A 8 -15.66 -16.71 -3.50
N THR A 9 -16.25 -17.39 -2.52
CA THR A 9 -17.71 -17.43 -2.31
C THR A 9 -18.13 -16.26 -1.42
N MET A 10 -19.17 -15.53 -1.84
CA MET A 10 -19.79 -14.47 -1.05
C MET A 10 -21.25 -14.83 -0.75
N PHE A 11 -21.66 -14.76 0.51
CA PHE A 11 -23.06 -14.90 0.89
C PHE A 11 -23.80 -13.56 0.73
N SER A 12 -25.13 -13.62 0.74
CA SER A 12 -26.02 -12.50 0.43
C SER A 12 -25.70 -11.21 1.20
N ASP A 13 -25.34 -11.31 2.46
CA ASP A 13 -25.05 -10.16 3.31
C ASP A 13 -23.77 -9.42 2.83
N VAL A 14 -22.70 -10.19 2.63
CA VAL A 14 -21.42 -9.66 2.11
C VAL A 14 -21.57 -9.23 0.66
N LEU A 15 -22.31 -9.97 -0.16
CA LEU A 15 -22.51 -9.67 -1.57
C LEU A 15 -23.27 -8.36 -1.76
N GLY A 16 -24.31 -8.11 -0.94
CA GLY A 16 -25.08 -6.86 -1.02
C GLY A 16 -24.22 -5.61 -0.80
N GLU A 17 -23.31 -5.66 0.17
CA GLU A 17 -22.37 -4.58 0.44
C GLU A 17 -21.25 -4.49 -0.61
N ALA A 18 -20.82 -5.63 -1.16
CA ALA A 18 -19.72 -5.71 -2.09
C ALA A 18 -20.08 -5.37 -3.55
N MET A 19 -21.34 -5.49 -3.95
CA MET A 19 -21.78 -5.27 -5.34
C MET A 19 -21.28 -3.96 -5.95
N PRO A 20 -21.45 -2.78 -5.31
CA PRO A 20 -20.96 -1.53 -5.87
C PRO A 20 -19.42 -1.50 -6.01
N LEU A 21 -18.71 -2.21 -5.11
CA LEU A 21 -17.25 -2.31 -5.16
C LEU A 21 -16.81 -3.22 -6.31
N LEU A 22 -17.48 -4.35 -6.52
CA LEU A 22 -17.19 -5.30 -7.60
C LEU A 22 -17.43 -4.68 -8.99
N GLU A 23 -18.47 -3.87 -9.14
CA GLU A 23 -18.79 -3.19 -10.39
C GLU A 23 -17.80 -2.06 -10.73
N SER A 24 -17.05 -1.56 -9.75
CA SER A 24 -16.14 -0.43 -9.96
C SER A 24 -14.88 -0.76 -10.77
N ALA A 25 -14.58 -2.05 -10.99
CA ALA A 25 -13.36 -2.55 -11.64
C ALA A 25 -12.04 -2.06 -11.01
N LYS A 26 -12.09 -1.58 -9.76
CA LYS A 26 -10.90 -1.18 -8.99
C LYS A 26 -10.34 -2.37 -8.22
N PRO A 27 -9.03 -2.36 -7.88
CA PRO A 27 -8.45 -3.37 -7.01
C PRO A 27 -9.14 -3.42 -5.64
N LEU A 28 -9.49 -4.63 -5.21
CA LEU A 28 -10.18 -4.88 -3.95
C LEU A 28 -9.30 -5.72 -3.02
N LEU A 29 -9.40 -5.45 -1.72
CA LEU A 29 -8.93 -6.32 -0.66
C LEU A 29 -10.11 -7.12 -0.13
N ILE A 30 -10.04 -8.45 -0.26
CA ILE A 30 -11.06 -9.37 0.22
C ILE A 30 -10.49 -10.18 1.38
N SER A 31 -11.03 -9.98 2.56
CA SER A 31 -10.72 -10.82 3.73
C SER A 31 -11.53 -12.11 3.66
N THR A 32 -10.86 -13.24 3.67
CA THR A 32 -11.51 -14.54 3.52
C THR A 32 -11.24 -15.47 4.70
N ASN A 33 -12.19 -16.33 4.99
CA ASN A 33 -12.01 -17.48 5.86
C ASN A 33 -11.85 -18.74 5.02
N LEU A 34 -10.79 -19.51 5.26
CA LEU A 34 -10.57 -20.79 4.61
C LEU A 34 -11.35 -21.86 5.37
N LYS A 35 -12.27 -22.54 4.67
CA LYS A 35 -12.91 -23.77 5.12
C LYS A 35 -12.41 -24.94 4.31
N VAL A 36 -12.00 -26.00 4.98
CA VAL A 36 -11.65 -27.27 4.32
C VAL A 36 -12.83 -28.20 4.44
N GLU A 37 -13.46 -28.49 3.32
CA GLU A 37 -14.59 -29.41 3.20
C GLU A 37 -14.17 -30.68 2.43
N ASN A 38 -15.02 -31.70 2.41
CA ASN A 38 -14.73 -32.95 1.70
C ASN A 38 -14.44 -32.77 0.20
N ASN A 39 -14.92 -31.67 -0.40
CA ASN A 39 -14.72 -31.30 -1.81
C ASN A 39 -13.51 -30.38 -2.03
N GLY A 40 -12.69 -30.14 -1.01
CA GLY A 40 -11.52 -29.27 -1.08
C GLY A 40 -11.66 -27.94 -0.33
N PRO A 41 -10.64 -27.09 -0.39
CA PRO A 41 -10.64 -25.82 0.30
C PRO A 41 -11.62 -24.82 -0.36
N ARG A 42 -12.38 -24.11 0.47
CA ARG A 42 -13.29 -23.06 0.04
C ARG A 42 -12.96 -21.76 0.75
N LEU A 43 -12.83 -20.68 -0.02
CA LEU A 43 -12.64 -19.32 0.50
C LEU A 43 -14.00 -18.63 0.64
N LEU A 44 -14.34 -18.22 1.85
CA LEU A 44 -15.56 -17.48 2.14
C LEU A 44 -15.21 -16.03 2.45
N ALA A 45 -15.74 -15.07 1.68
CA ALA A 45 -15.55 -13.66 1.92
C ALA A 45 -16.25 -13.23 3.22
N GLY A 46 -15.52 -12.54 4.09
CA GLY A 46 -16.06 -11.91 5.30
C GLY A 46 -16.14 -10.38 5.16
N ARG A 47 -15.22 -9.78 4.41
CA ARG A 47 -15.18 -8.33 4.18
C ARG A 47 -14.56 -8.01 2.83
N VAL A 48 -15.13 -7.01 2.15
CA VAL A 48 -14.63 -6.47 0.89
C VAL A 48 -14.44 -4.96 1.05
N GLN A 49 -13.31 -4.44 0.61
CA GLN A 49 -13.03 -3.00 0.63
C GLN A 49 -12.08 -2.64 -0.51
N TYR A 50 -12.04 -1.37 -0.91
CA TYR A 50 -11.04 -0.93 -1.87
C TYR A 50 -9.63 -1.12 -1.29
N LEU A 51 -8.72 -1.60 -2.12
CA LEU A 51 -7.32 -1.77 -1.73
C LEU A 51 -6.68 -0.44 -1.31
N ASP A 52 -7.01 0.63 -2.01
CA ASP A 52 -6.52 1.98 -1.70
C ASP A 52 -6.97 2.44 -0.30
N ASP A 53 -8.20 2.14 0.10
CA ASP A 53 -8.71 2.50 1.43
C ASP A 53 -8.04 1.66 2.53
N ALA A 54 -7.79 0.39 2.25
CA ALA A 54 -7.06 -0.47 3.16
C ALA A 54 -5.62 0.03 3.40
N ILE A 55 -4.94 0.44 2.32
CA ILE A 55 -3.59 1.00 2.39
C ILE A 55 -3.59 2.35 3.11
N ALA A 56 -4.58 3.21 2.86
CA ALA A 56 -4.72 4.50 3.54
C ALA A 56 -4.95 4.35 5.06
N GLY A 57 -5.58 3.25 5.47
CA GLY A 57 -5.77 2.90 6.89
C GLY A 57 -4.55 2.26 7.56
N TRP A 58 -3.56 1.86 6.80
CA TRP A 58 -2.38 1.19 7.31
C TRP A 58 -1.45 2.17 8.03
N HIS A 59 -1.02 1.77 9.23
CA HIS A 59 -0.17 2.59 10.11
C HIS A 59 1.33 2.34 9.89
N GLY A 60 1.69 1.60 8.86
CA GLY A 60 3.07 1.37 8.47
C GLY A 60 3.73 2.65 7.94
N GLY A 61 4.89 2.49 7.35
CA GLY A 61 5.63 3.60 6.78
C GLY A 61 6.53 3.15 5.64
N LEU A 62 7.24 4.09 5.07
CA LEU A 62 8.29 3.83 4.10
C LEU A 62 9.63 4.36 4.59
N ALA A 63 10.67 3.56 4.47
CA ALA A 63 12.05 4.00 4.55
C ALA A 63 12.60 4.15 3.13
N LEU A 64 13.00 5.36 2.80
CA LEU A 64 13.55 5.72 1.50
C LEU A 64 15.05 5.96 1.65
N ARG A 65 15.84 5.13 1.01
CA ARG A 65 17.29 5.37 0.96
C ARG A 65 17.59 6.29 -0.21
N VAL A 66 18.20 7.44 0.10
CA VAL A 66 18.53 8.46 -0.88
C VAL A 66 20.05 8.58 -1.04
N GLN A 67 20.49 8.87 -2.26
CA GLN A 67 21.91 9.05 -2.56
C GLN A 67 22.40 10.42 -2.09
N ASP A 68 21.59 11.45 -2.31
CA ASP A 68 21.87 12.85 -2.02
C ASP A 68 20.56 13.63 -1.82
N GLU A 69 20.63 14.95 -1.82
CA GLU A 69 19.47 15.83 -1.64
C GLU A 69 18.59 16.03 -2.91
N THR A 70 19.06 15.57 -4.07
CA THR A 70 18.42 15.77 -5.38
C THR A 70 16.93 15.37 -5.40
N PRO A 71 16.50 14.22 -4.86
CA PRO A 71 15.11 13.80 -4.92
C PRO A 71 14.19 14.53 -3.94
N LEU A 72 14.71 15.27 -2.96
CA LEU A 72 13.93 15.79 -1.83
C LEU A 72 12.79 16.73 -2.25
N ALA A 73 13.06 17.63 -3.22
CA ALA A 73 12.04 18.57 -3.71
C ALA A 73 10.89 17.84 -4.42
N THR A 74 11.22 16.90 -5.30
CA THR A 74 10.24 16.09 -6.05
C THR A 74 9.47 15.15 -5.10
N LEU A 75 10.18 14.54 -4.16
CA LEU A 75 9.57 13.70 -3.12
C LEU A 75 8.55 14.47 -2.28
N LYS A 76 8.92 15.67 -1.82
CA LYS A 76 8.03 16.54 -1.04
C LYS A 76 6.75 16.87 -1.82
N GLN A 77 6.86 17.15 -3.11
CA GLN A 77 5.72 17.43 -3.97
C GLN A 77 4.86 16.18 -4.18
N ALA A 78 5.47 15.03 -4.45
CA ALA A 78 4.76 13.77 -4.63
C ALA A 78 3.97 13.36 -3.37
N LEU A 79 4.58 13.46 -2.19
CA LEU A 79 3.93 13.20 -0.91
C LEU A 79 2.74 14.14 -0.63
N ARG A 80 2.87 15.42 -0.99
CA ARG A 80 1.77 16.40 -0.85
C ARG A 80 0.62 16.09 -1.80
N ASN A 81 0.91 15.73 -3.04
CA ASN A 81 -0.09 15.42 -4.06
C ASN A 81 -0.88 14.16 -3.73
N ASP A 82 -0.23 13.15 -3.14
CA ASP A 82 -0.88 11.90 -2.72
C ASP A 82 -1.84 12.10 -1.52
N GLY A 83 -1.61 13.13 -0.72
CA GLY A 83 -2.49 13.56 0.35
C GLY A 83 -2.10 13.05 1.74
N GLN A 84 -2.91 13.44 2.72
CA GLN A 84 -2.74 13.06 4.11
C GLN A 84 -3.22 11.63 4.38
N GLY A 85 -2.56 10.95 5.32
CA GLY A 85 -2.88 9.61 5.76
C GLY A 85 -2.37 9.33 7.16
N LYS A 86 -1.97 8.10 7.44
CA LYS A 86 -1.49 7.66 8.76
C LYS A 86 -0.06 7.13 8.75
N ALA A 87 0.52 6.95 7.58
CA ALA A 87 1.84 6.35 7.41
C ALA A 87 2.97 7.35 7.62
N GLU A 88 4.11 6.87 8.10
CA GLU A 88 5.34 7.63 8.26
C GLU A 88 6.27 7.47 7.05
N VAL A 89 7.07 8.49 6.78
CA VAL A 89 8.16 8.41 5.82
C VAL A 89 9.47 8.72 6.52
N LYS A 90 10.44 7.84 6.39
CA LYS A 90 11.81 8.02 6.86
C LYS A 90 12.75 8.10 5.67
N LEU A 91 13.66 9.05 5.73
CA LEU A 91 14.76 9.17 4.77
C LEU A 91 16.02 8.60 5.40
N GLN A 92 16.73 7.78 4.66
CA GLN A 92 18.03 7.24 5.05
C GLN A 92 19.07 7.70 4.05
N ALA A 93 20.11 8.34 4.52
CA ALA A 93 21.23 8.82 3.70
C ALA A 93 22.56 8.43 4.34
N LEU A 94 23.57 8.20 3.52
CA LEU A 94 24.93 8.02 3.97
C LEU A 94 25.68 9.37 3.85
N ILE A 95 26.00 9.97 4.97
CA ILE A 95 26.69 11.26 5.03
C ILE A 95 28.02 11.06 5.76
N ASP A 96 29.13 11.35 5.11
CA ASP A 96 30.49 11.19 5.65
C ASP A 96 30.74 9.79 6.25
N GLY A 97 30.19 8.73 5.62
CA GLY A 97 30.32 7.36 6.08
C GLY A 97 29.38 6.96 7.23
N HIS A 98 28.52 7.86 7.67
CA HIS A 98 27.54 7.61 8.73
C HIS A 98 26.13 7.51 8.14
N GLU A 99 25.39 6.50 8.57
CA GLU A 99 23.97 6.37 8.19
C GLU A 99 23.11 7.32 9.03
N VAL A 100 22.47 8.26 8.38
CA VAL A 100 21.57 9.25 8.98
C VAL A 100 20.14 8.90 8.61
N SER A 101 19.25 8.78 9.61
CA SER A 101 17.82 8.56 9.40
C SER A 101 17.04 9.79 9.85
N ILE A 102 16.22 10.33 8.96
CA ILE A 102 15.42 11.53 9.17
C ILE A 102 13.94 11.17 8.99
N CYS A 103 13.11 11.42 10.00
CA CYS A 103 11.67 11.33 9.84
C CYS A 103 11.14 12.55 9.08
N VAL A 104 10.44 12.32 7.98
CA VAL A 104 9.74 13.40 7.25
C VAL A 104 8.57 13.87 8.09
N PRO A 105 8.47 15.16 8.44
CA PRO A 105 7.36 15.67 9.24
C PRO A 105 6.02 15.49 8.52
N GLY A 106 5.04 14.92 9.22
CA GLY A 106 3.70 14.69 8.70
C GLY A 106 3.32 13.21 8.66
N ARG A 107 2.09 12.97 8.21
CA ARG A 107 1.54 11.65 7.98
C ARG A 107 1.00 11.62 6.56
N PHE A 108 1.26 10.53 5.84
CA PHE A 108 1.05 10.42 4.40
C PHE A 108 0.13 9.24 4.07
N ARG A 109 -0.56 9.33 2.94
CA ARG A 109 -1.45 8.27 2.47
C ARG A 109 -0.67 7.07 1.95
N LEU A 110 0.40 7.29 1.22
CA LEU A 110 1.27 6.27 0.60
C LEU A 110 0.48 5.31 -0.29
N SER A 111 -0.27 5.86 -1.25
CA SER A 111 -1.01 5.07 -2.24
C SER A 111 -0.10 4.13 -3.03
N GLY A 112 -0.67 3.09 -3.63
CA GLY A 112 0.07 2.17 -4.48
C GLY A 112 0.76 2.86 -5.66
N GLU A 113 0.11 3.89 -6.23
CA GLU A 113 0.64 4.70 -7.31
C GLU A 113 1.88 5.50 -6.87
N LEU A 114 1.81 6.17 -5.71
CA LEU A 114 2.95 6.87 -5.14
C LEU A 114 4.12 5.91 -4.85
N ARG A 115 3.86 4.74 -4.27
CA ARG A 115 4.90 3.72 -4.00
C ARG A 115 5.63 3.29 -5.26
N GLN A 116 4.88 3.09 -6.35
CA GLN A 116 5.46 2.74 -7.64
C GLN A 116 6.27 3.90 -8.22
N GLN A 117 5.77 5.13 -8.13
CA GLN A 117 6.49 6.33 -8.54
C GLN A 117 7.81 6.51 -7.76
N LEU A 118 7.80 6.30 -6.44
CA LEU A 118 9.00 6.40 -5.60
C LEU A 118 10.08 5.39 -5.97
N ARG A 119 9.70 4.16 -6.35
CA ARG A 119 10.66 3.13 -6.77
C ARG A 119 11.42 3.48 -8.05
N HIS A 120 10.84 4.34 -8.89
CA HIS A 120 11.45 4.78 -10.15
C HIS A 120 11.96 6.22 -10.11
N MET A 121 11.88 6.88 -8.95
CA MET A 121 12.31 8.27 -8.79
C MET A 121 13.84 8.38 -8.78
N PRO A 122 14.44 9.20 -9.66
CA PRO A 122 15.88 9.42 -9.67
C PRO A 122 16.39 9.89 -8.30
N GLY A 123 17.52 9.33 -7.85
CA GLY A 123 18.12 9.64 -6.55
C GLY A 123 17.58 8.83 -5.35
N ILE A 124 16.52 8.04 -5.54
CA ILE A 124 16.07 7.05 -4.56
C ILE A 124 16.73 5.70 -4.88
N LEU A 125 17.52 5.19 -3.95
CA LEU A 125 18.27 3.94 -4.10
C LEU A 125 17.42 2.72 -3.74
N SER A 126 16.58 2.83 -2.71
CA SER A 126 15.66 1.77 -2.31
C SER A 126 14.45 2.32 -1.55
N VAL A 127 13.36 1.58 -1.63
CA VAL A 127 12.10 1.83 -0.92
C VAL A 127 11.80 0.58 -0.10
N GLN A 128 11.75 0.71 1.22
CA GLN A 128 11.45 -0.38 2.15
C GLN A 128 10.20 -0.04 2.95
N GLU A 129 9.41 -1.05 3.27
CA GLU A 129 8.24 -0.90 4.14
C GLU A 129 8.68 -1.02 5.61
N LEU A 130 8.10 -0.14 6.46
CA LEU A 130 8.35 -0.11 7.90
C LEU A 130 7.31 -0.90 8.67
#